data_20a89e925c5012bacab2016775375f07
#
_entry.id   20a89e925c5012bacab2016775375f07
#
_cell.length_a   1.000
_cell.length_b   1.000
_cell.length_c   1.000
_cell.angle_alpha   90.00
_cell.angle_beta   90.00
_cell.angle_gamma   90.00
#
_symmetry.space_group_name_H-M   'P 1'
#
loop_
_entity.id
_entity.type
_entity.pdbx_description
1 polymer ?
#
loop_
_entity_poly.entity_id
_entity_poly.type
_entity_poly.pdbx_seq_one_letter_code
_entity_poly.pdbx_strand_id
1 'polypeptide(L)'
;MSEERIVKVGIIGLGARAETLLASIFQMPGIRVTAICDTKPERIARIESIFDQHKTARPKGYPHYLALLDDPEVEAVFVPTSWNSHLTIACECMKRGKYVGIEVGGASSIEELWQLVHASETTGVSCMMLENCCYGRKELMVLNMVRKGLFGELLYCECGYEHDLSEMSWAVEKRFERSIHNMHRNGDLYPTHGIGPIAKILRINRGNRFMTISSHATKARGFVTALEDHTGKRTDKVFHEGDIVTSVIHCANGENITVTHGVSLPRPYSRDQRVQGTKGIWLENAKGIYVDGISPKYEKLDVAGNPYTTHEWSPVESFYEKYDHPIWQDFRNNVIGEHGGMDALAMSAFLDAVRRKVPTPIDVYDVAAWMSITCLSEQSIAMGGMPVPFPDFTNGKWIDREPEIPSKWSLNEVY
;
A
#
# COMPACT_ATOMS: atom_id res chain seq x y z
N MET A 1 -22.08 21.87 -12.17
CA MET A 1 -20.87 21.04 -12.05
C MET A 1 -20.19 21.07 -13.40
N SER A 2 -18.97 21.63 -13.54
CA SER A 2 -18.20 21.53 -14.78
C SER A 2 -17.95 20.05 -15.07
N GLU A 3 -18.20 19.60 -16.29
CA GLU A 3 -17.86 18.23 -16.70
C GLU A 3 -16.38 17.98 -16.44
N GLU A 4 -16.10 16.99 -15.60
CA GLU A 4 -14.74 16.62 -15.25
C GLU A 4 -14.03 16.08 -16.50
N ARG A 5 -12.83 16.60 -16.83
CA ARG A 5 -12.05 16.15 -17.98
C ARG A 5 -11.80 14.64 -17.92
N ILE A 6 -12.18 13.92 -18.96
CA ILE A 6 -11.93 12.49 -19.08
C ILE A 6 -10.42 12.24 -19.26
N VAL A 7 -9.83 11.40 -18.41
CA VAL A 7 -8.47 10.90 -18.57
C VAL A 7 -8.50 9.59 -19.35
N LYS A 8 -7.72 9.52 -20.42
CA LYS A 8 -7.56 8.32 -21.25
C LYS A 8 -6.44 7.47 -20.70
N VAL A 9 -6.74 6.25 -20.30
CA VAL A 9 -5.78 5.36 -19.64
C VAL A 9 -5.52 4.08 -20.40
N GLY A 10 -4.30 3.58 -20.28
CA GLY A 10 -3.91 2.23 -20.65
C GLY A 10 -3.85 1.30 -19.43
N ILE A 11 -4.06 0.01 -19.65
CA ILE A 11 -3.83 -1.03 -18.62
C ILE A 11 -2.82 -2.04 -19.16
N ILE A 12 -1.72 -2.24 -18.43
CA ILE A 12 -0.67 -3.20 -18.79
C ILE A 12 -0.65 -4.33 -17.76
N GLY A 13 -0.89 -5.55 -18.21
CA GLY A 13 -1.06 -6.73 -17.35
C GLY A 13 -2.54 -7.00 -17.06
N LEU A 14 -3.11 -8.02 -17.73
CA LEU A 14 -4.54 -8.31 -17.70
C LEU A 14 -4.85 -9.58 -16.89
N GLY A 15 -4.21 -9.69 -15.72
CA GLY A 15 -4.50 -10.73 -14.73
C GLY A 15 -5.74 -10.40 -13.88
N ALA A 16 -5.99 -11.21 -12.84
CA ALA A 16 -7.14 -11.04 -11.95
C ALA A 16 -7.22 -9.63 -11.34
N ARG A 17 -6.07 -9.00 -11.00
CA ARG A 17 -6.05 -7.65 -10.44
C ARG A 17 -6.58 -6.59 -11.42
N ALA A 18 -6.28 -6.75 -12.72
CA ALA A 18 -6.82 -5.84 -13.74
C ALA A 18 -8.36 -5.90 -13.80
N GLU A 19 -8.95 -7.09 -13.63
CA GLU A 19 -10.41 -7.25 -13.60
C GLU A 19 -11.02 -6.55 -12.37
N THR A 20 -10.37 -6.65 -11.22
CA THR A 20 -10.77 -5.93 -9.99
C THR A 20 -10.72 -4.41 -10.20
N LEU A 21 -9.66 -3.89 -10.83
CA LEU A 21 -9.55 -2.46 -11.17
C LEU A 21 -10.65 -2.04 -12.14
N LEU A 22 -10.92 -2.84 -13.18
CA LEU A 22 -11.98 -2.56 -14.15
C LEU A 22 -13.36 -2.51 -13.51
N ALA A 23 -13.65 -3.40 -12.55
CA ALA A 23 -14.92 -3.36 -11.81
C ALA A 23 -15.13 -2.03 -11.09
N SER A 24 -14.06 -1.42 -10.58
CA SER A 24 -14.09 -0.07 -10.01
C SER A 24 -14.18 1.01 -11.10
N ILE A 25 -13.39 0.90 -12.16
CA ILE A 25 -13.31 1.87 -13.26
C ILE A 25 -14.67 2.06 -13.95
N PHE A 26 -15.44 1.00 -14.17
CA PHE A 26 -16.77 1.10 -14.76
C PHE A 26 -17.78 1.90 -13.93
N GLN A 27 -17.50 2.10 -12.65
CA GLN A 27 -18.32 2.89 -11.74
C GLN A 27 -17.81 4.33 -11.54
N MET A 28 -16.57 4.62 -12.01
CA MET A 28 -15.91 5.90 -11.79
C MET A 28 -16.18 6.89 -12.94
N PRO A 29 -16.53 8.15 -12.65
CA PRO A 29 -16.59 9.19 -13.68
C PRO A 29 -15.20 9.67 -14.09
N GLY A 30 -15.12 10.30 -15.27
CA GLY A 30 -13.90 11.01 -15.70
C GLY A 30 -12.70 10.14 -16.08
N ILE A 31 -12.91 8.85 -16.33
CA ILE A 31 -11.90 7.90 -16.81
C ILE A 31 -12.40 7.13 -18.04
N ARG A 32 -11.50 6.86 -18.97
CA ARG A 32 -11.76 5.97 -20.11
C ARG A 32 -10.55 5.09 -20.38
N VAL A 33 -10.74 3.78 -20.37
CA VAL A 33 -9.71 2.84 -20.83
C VAL A 33 -9.71 2.85 -22.36
N THR A 34 -8.61 3.28 -22.97
CA THR A 34 -8.45 3.34 -24.43
C THR A 34 -7.53 2.27 -24.98
N ALA A 35 -6.66 1.70 -24.13
CA ALA A 35 -5.68 0.70 -24.52
C ALA A 35 -5.49 -0.36 -23.42
N ILE A 36 -5.27 -1.60 -23.83
CA ILE A 36 -4.96 -2.73 -22.93
C ILE A 36 -3.80 -3.53 -23.50
N CYS A 37 -2.99 -4.14 -22.62
CA CYS A 37 -1.84 -4.93 -23.03
C CYS A 37 -1.63 -6.14 -22.13
N ASP A 38 -1.44 -7.29 -22.76
CA ASP A 38 -0.90 -8.51 -22.11
C ASP A 38 -0.14 -9.32 -23.17
N THR A 39 0.85 -10.08 -22.72
CA THR A 39 1.59 -11.02 -23.59
C THR A 39 0.76 -12.25 -24.00
N LYS A 40 -0.37 -12.49 -23.31
CA LYS A 40 -1.29 -13.58 -23.55
C LYS A 40 -2.53 -13.07 -24.29
N PRO A 41 -2.71 -13.44 -25.59
CA PRO A 41 -3.86 -12.98 -26.41
C PRO A 41 -5.22 -13.32 -25.79
N GLU A 42 -5.32 -14.45 -25.11
CA GLU A 42 -6.55 -14.89 -24.44
C GLU A 42 -6.99 -13.96 -23.32
N ARG A 43 -6.04 -13.27 -22.65
CA ARG A 43 -6.37 -12.27 -21.64
C ARG A 43 -6.88 -10.97 -22.26
N ILE A 44 -6.31 -10.56 -23.38
CA ILE A 44 -6.82 -9.41 -24.15
C ILE A 44 -8.27 -9.68 -24.58
N ALA A 45 -8.54 -10.82 -25.22
CA ALA A 45 -9.88 -11.17 -25.65
C ALA A 45 -10.88 -11.27 -24.48
N ARG A 46 -10.43 -11.76 -23.32
CA ARG A 46 -11.26 -11.81 -22.10
C ARG A 46 -11.65 -10.43 -21.62
N ILE A 47 -10.70 -9.48 -21.57
CA ILE A 47 -10.99 -8.11 -21.16
C ILE A 47 -11.90 -7.42 -22.18
N GLU A 48 -11.68 -7.59 -23.47
CA GLU A 48 -12.59 -7.05 -24.52
C GLU A 48 -14.02 -7.56 -24.30
N SER A 49 -14.21 -8.84 -23.96
CA SER A 49 -15.53 -9.41 -23.64
C SER A 49 -16.19 -8.73 -22.43
N ILE A 50 -15.40 -8.33 -21.41
CA ILE A 50 -15.92 -7.58 -20.25
C ILE A 50 -16.44 -6.20 -20.71
N PHE A 51 -15.73 -5.49 -21.61
CA PHE A 51 -16.21 -4.23 -22.18
C PHE A 51 -17.52 -4.38 -22.95
N ASP A 52 -17.68 -5.48 -23.72
CA ASP A 52 -18.93 -5.79 -24.40
C ASP A 52 -20.10 -6.00 -23.42
N GLN A 53 -19.87 -6.75 -22.34
CA GLN A 53 -20.87 -6.99 -21.30
C GLN A 53 -21.33 -5.67 -20.65
N HIS A 54 -20.43 -4.73 -20.46
CA HIS A 54 -20.71 -3.39 -19.94
C HIS A 54 -21.24 -2.44 -21.01
N LYS A 55 -21.39 -2.87 -22.29
CA LYS A 55 -21.85 -2.06 -23.44
C LYS A 55 -21.02 -0.78 -23.62
N THR A 56 -19.72 -0.88 -23.37
CA THR A 56 -18.76 0.22 -23.55
C THR A 56 -17.84 -0.07 -24.73
N ALA A 57 -17.22 0.98 -25.30
CA ALA A 57 -16.30 0.82 -26.41
C ALA A 57 -15.09 -0.02 -26.01
N ARG A 58 -14.75 -1.02 -26.81
CA ARG A 58 -13.56 -1.85 -26.60
C ARG A 58 -12.30 -0.99 -26.67
N PRO A 59 -11.36 -1.17 -25.72
CA PRO A 59 -10.03 -0.58 -25.82
C PRO A 59 -9.22 -1.27 -26.91
N LYS A 60 -8.19 -0.60 -27.42
CA LYS A 60 -7.25 -1.17 -28.38
C LYS A 60 -6.32 -2.16 -27.69
N GLY A 61 -6.25 -3.40 -28.16
CA GLY A 61 -5.39 -4.46 -27.64
C GLY A 61 -3.98 -4.42 -28.18
N TYR A 62 -2.97 -4.59 -27.32
CA TYR A 62 -1.55 -4.61 -27.66
C TYR A 62 -0.88 -5.86 -27.09
N PRO A 63 -0.05 -6.59 -27.88
CA PRO A 63 0.69 -7.75 -27.40
C PRO A 63 1.94 -7.36 -26.62
N HIS A 64 2.42 -6.11 -26.72
CA HIS A 64 3.61 -5.63 -26.08
C HIS A 64 3.43 -4.21 -25.54
N TYR A 65 3.87 -3.99 -24.30
CA TYR A 65 3.62 -2.74 -23.58
C TYR A 65 4.23 -1.50 -24.26
N LEU A 66 5.39 -1.61 -24.90
CA LEU A 66 5.98 -0.48 -25.62
C LEU A 66 5.07 0.05 -26.71
N ALA A 67 4.39 -0.83 -27.45
CA ALA A 67 3.45 -0.42 -28.49
C ALA A 67 2.22 0.31 -27.89
N LEU A 68 1.75 -0.10 -26.69
CA LEU A 68 0.72 0.66 -25.98
C LEU A 68 1.24 2.02 -25.53
N LEU A 69 2.48 2.09 -25.03
CA LEU A 69 3.07 3.34 -24.57
C LEU A 69 3.32 4.35 -25.70
N ASP A 70 3.50 3.88 -26.92
CA ASP A 70 3.66 4.72 -28.11
C ASP A 70 2.30 5.24 -28.65
N ASP A 71 1.16 4.76 -28.13
CA ASP A 71 -0.16 5.28 -28.49
C ASP A 71 -0.36 6.69 -27.92
N PRO A 72 -0.57 7.72 -28.79
CA PRO A 72 -0.73 9.10 -28.36
C PRO A 72 -2.04 9.37 -27.61
N GLU A 73 -3.03 8.48 -27.71
CA GLU A 73 -4.28 8.62 -26.97
C GLU A 73 -4.15 8.28 -25.49
N VAL A 74 -3.14 7.50 -25.09
CA VAL A 74 -2.91 7.11 -23.70
C VAL A 74 -2.21 8.23 -22.95
N GLU A 75 -2.84 8.80 -21.94
CA GLU A 75 -2.29 9.87 -21.08
C GLU A 75 -1.62 9.31 -19.83
N ALA A 76 -2.17 8.22 -19.27
CA ALA A 76 -1.69 7.59 -18.06
C ALA A 76 -1.89 6.07 -18.14
N VAL A 77 -1.17 5.31 -17.29
CA VAL A 77 -1.16 3.86 -17.36
C VAL A 77 -1.33 3.25 -15.99
N PHE A 78 -2.19 2.24 -15.86
CA PHE A 78 -2.21 1.34 -14.71
C PHE A 78 -1.40 0.07 -15.02
N VAL A 79 -0.56 -0.34 -14.07
CA VAL A 79 0.39 -1.46 -14.25
C VAL A 79 0.14 -2.54 -13.19
N PRO A 80 -0.94 -3.33 -13.29
CA PRO A 80 -1.20 -4.48 -12.44
C PRO A 80 -0.47 -5.74 -12.94
N THR A 81 0.80 -5.60 -13.32
CA THR A 81 1.63 -6.73 -13.71
C THR A 81 2.21 -7.45 -12.50
N SER A 82 3.02 -8.45 -12.76
CA SER A 82 3.81 -9.14 -11.74
C SER A 82 4.87 -8.23 -11.12
N TRP A 83 5.29 -8.53 -9.88
CA TRP A 83 6.29 -7.75 -9.14
C TRP A 83 7.60 -7.58 -9.91
N ASN A 84 8.03 -8.62 -10.64
CA ASN A 84 9.28 -8.60 -11.41
C ASN A 84 9.28 -7.62 -12.58
N SER A 85 8.14 -7.10 -13.00
CA SER A 85 8.02 -6.32 -14.23
C SER A 85 7.49 -4.91 -14.04
N HIS A 86 6.75 -4.64 -12.96
CA HIS A 86 6.05 -3.37 -12.87
C HIS A 86 6.98 -2.15 -12.71
N LEU A 87 8.13 -2.27 -12.03
CA LEU A 87 9.07 -1.14 -11.92
C LEU A 87 9.74 -0.81 -13.27
N THR A 88 10.15 -1.83 -14.02
CA THR A 88 10.70 -1.65 -15.36
C THR A 88 9.70 -0.98 -16.30
N ILE A 89 8.44 -1.43 -16.28
CA ILE A 89 7.36 -0.84 -17.09
C ILE A 89 7.08 0.59 -16.65
N ALA A 90 7.08 0.87 -15.33
CA ALA A 90 6.89 2.21 -14.80
C ALA A 90 7.96 3.20 -15.31
N CYS A 91 9.23 2.79 -15.30
CA CYS A 91 10.30 3.59 -15.86
C CYS A 91 10.08 3.93 -17.35
N GLU A 92 9.63 2.94 -18.15
CA GLU A 92 9.33 3.16 -19.56
C GLU A 92 8.10 4.05 -19.79
N CYS A 93 7.09 3.99 -18.92
CA CYS A 93 5.96 4.93 -18.94
C CYS A 93 6.44 6.38 -18.73
N MET A 94 7.23 6.61 -17.68
CA MET A 94 7.73 7.95 -17.36
C MET A 94 8.63 8.51 -18.47
N LYS A 95 9.51 7.70 -19.06
CA LYS A 95 10.36 8.10 -20.22
C LYS A 95 9.54 8.55 -21.44
N ARG A 96 8.28 8.10 -21.57
CA ARG A 96 7.34 8.50 -22.64
C ARG A 96 6.34 9.57 -22.19
N GLY A 97 6.60 10.22 -21.04
CA GLY A 97 5.77 11.31 -20.53
C GLY A 97 4.40 10.86 -20.00
N LYS A 98 4.21 9.56 -19.73
CA LYS A 98 2.94 9.02 -19.25
C LYS A 98 2.98 8.82 -17.74
N TYR A 99 2.02 9.42 -17.04
CA TYR A 99 1.81 9.14 -15.63
C TYR A 99 1.56 7.64 -15.43
N VAL A 100 2.08 7.08 -14.35
CA VAL A 100 1.95 5.65 -14.10
C VAL A 100 1.48 5.36 -12.68
N GLY A 101 0.42 4.55 -12.59
CA GLY A 101 -0.06 3.93 -11.35
C GLY A 101 0.38 2.48 -11.32
N ILE A 102 1.28 2.12 -10.38
CA ILE A 102 1.73 0.74 -10.19
C ILE A 102 0.99 0.06 -9.05
N GLU A 103 0.80 -1.24 -9.16
CA GLU A 103 0.29 -2.06 -8.07
C GLU A 103 1.32 -2.23 -6.95
N VAL A 104 0.82 -2.59 -5.79
CA VAL A 104 1.59 -2.86 -4.58
C VAL A 104 2.45 -4.11 -4.70
N GLY A 105 3.47 -4.22 -3.85
CA GLY A 105 4.40 -5.36 -3.79
C GLY A 105 5.74 -4.96 -3.22
N GLY A 106 6.67 -5.90 -3.20
CA GLY A 106 8.06 -5.65 -2.84
C GLY A 106 8.95 -5.46 -4.07
N ALA A 107 10.10 -4.86 -3.88
CA ALA A 107 11.14 -4.76 -4.90
C ALA A 107 12.00 -6.02 -4.96
N SER A 108 12.68 -6.23 -6.10
CA SER A 108 13.67 -7.30 -6.26
C SER A 108 15.08 -6.82 -5.90
N SER A 109 15.36 -5.53 -6.05
CA SER A 109 16.64 -4.93 -5.66
C SER A 109 16.50 -3.44 -5.30
N ILE A 110 17.49 -2.91 -4.60
CA ILE A 110 17.58 -1.48 -4.28
C ILE A 110 17.91 -0.67 -5.56
N GLU A 111 18.64 -1.26 -6.49
CA GLU A 111 19.05 -0.63 -7.75
C GLU A 111 17.84 -0.31 -8.63
N GLU A 112 16.85 -1.19 -8.72
CA GLU A 112 15.64 -0.90 -9.50
C GLU A 112 14.80 0.23 -8.89
N LEU A 113 14.84 0.40 -7.57
CA LEU A 113 14.19 1.54 -6.90
C LEU A 113 14.91 2.86 -7.21
N TRP A 114 16.24 2.86 -7.24
CA TRP A 114 17.01 4.03 -7.70
C TRP A 114 16.73 4.35 -9.17
N GLN A 115 16.60 3.34 -10.03
CA GLN A 115 16.22 3.55 -11.44
C GLN A 115 14.83 4.19 -11.55
N LEU A 116 13.87 3.77 -10.73
CA LEU A 116 12.54 4.35 -10.69
C LEU A 116 12.57 5.83 -10.28
N VAL A 117 13.30 6.15 -9.19
CA VAL A 117 13.47 7.53 -8.70
C VAL A 117 14.14 8.38 -9.79
N HIS A 118 15.23 7.90 -10.36
CA HIS A 118 15.96 8.62 -11.42
C HIS A 118 15.09 8.87 -12.66
N ALA A 119 14.27 7.89 -13.07
CA ALA A 119 13.36 8.07 -14.20
C ALA A 119 12.33 9.18 -13.91
N SER A 120 11.77 9.23 -12.72
CA SER A 120 10.83 10.29 -12.32
C SER A 120 11.51 11.66 -12.25
N GLU A 121 12.68 11.76 -11.62
CA GLU A 121 13.41 13.03 -11.50
C GLU A 121 13.86 13.58 -12.87
N THR A 122 14.32 12.70 -13.76
CA THR A 122 14.82 13.12 -15.08
C THR A 122 13.69 13.55 -16.00
N THR A 123 12.55 12.89 -15.95
CA THR A 123 11.42 13.18 -16.83
C THR A 123 10.43 14.20 -16.28
N GLY A 124 10.43 14.40 -14.96
CA GLY A 124 9.41 15.21 -14.28
C GLY A 124 8.03 14.53 -14.25
N VAL A 125 7.93 13.26 -14.63
CA VAL A 125 6.66 12.51 -14.67
C VAL A 125 6.48 11.70 -13.39
N SER A 126 5.26 11.70 -12.86
CA SER A 126 4.96 11.01 -11.59
C SER A 126 4.67 9.52 -11.78
N CYS A 127 5.20 8.74 -10.84
CA CYS A 127 4.81 7.37 -10.57
C CYS A 127 4.10 7.32 -9.22
N MET A 128 2.90 6.75 -9.16
CA MET A 128 2.14 6.52 -7.94
C MET A 128 1.99 5.03 -7.67
N MET A 129 2.29 4.59 -6.45
CA MET A 129 1.79 3.29 -6.00
C MET A 129 0.30 3.40 -5.68
N LEU A 130 -0.49 2.46 -6.17
CA LEU A 130 -1.93 2.39 -5.91
C LEU A 130 -2.20 1.73 -4.54
N GLU A 131 -1.51 2.22 -3.51
CA GLU A 131 -1.67 1.72 -2.13
C GLU A 131 -3.00 2.18 -1.56
N ASN A 132 -4.00 1.33 -1.73
CA ASN A 132 -5.38 1.61 -1.37
C ASN A 132 -5.59 1.75 0.15
N CYS A 133 -4.77 1.07 0.97
CA CYS A 133 -4.88 1.15 2.43
C CYS A 133 -4.59 2.56 2.98
N CYS A 134 -3.82 3.38 2.24
CA CYS A 134 -3.64 4.80 2.59
C CYS A 134 -4.97 5.59 2.53
N TYR A 135 -5.96 5.09 1.79
CA TYR A 135 -7.29 5.69 1.65
C TYR A 135 -8.37 4.98 2.49
N GLY A 136 -7.98 4.08 3.37
CA GLY A 136 -8.87 3.45 4.34
C GLY A 136 -9.51 4.47 5.28
N ARG A 137 -10.80 4.25 5.64
CA ARG A 137 -11.55 5.22 6.46
C ARG A 137 -10.91 5.44 7.82
N LYS A 138 -10.50 4.35 8.46
CA LYS A 138 -9.86 4.41 9.79
C LYS A 138 -8.50 5.10 9.70
N GLU A 139 -7.70 4.73 8.72
CA GLU A 139 -6.37 5.25 8.48
C GLU A 139 -6.40 6.77 8.22
N LEU A 140 -7.30 7.21 7.35
CA LEU A 140 -7.49 8.64 7.06
C LEU A 140 -8.07 9.41 8.25
N MET A 141 -8.99 8.81 9.03
CA MET A 141 -9.47 9.43 10.26
C MET A 141 -8.34 9.60 11.28
N VAL A 142 -7.53 8.57 11.48
CA VAL A 142 -6.37 8.64 12.40
C VAL A 142 -5.35 9.68 11.90
N LEU A 143 -5.08 9.72 10.59
CA LEU A 143 -4.27 10.79 9.99
C LEU A 143 -4.82 12.18 10.35
N ASN A 144 -6.12 12.41 10.16
CA ASN A 144 -6.78 13.68 10.51
C ASN A 144 -6.65 13.99 12.00
N MET A 145 -6.85 13.01 12.87
CA MET A 145 -6.69 13.18 14.32
C MET A 145 -5.25 13.54 14.72
N VAL A 146 -4.26 12.89 14.08
CA VAL A 146 -2.84 13.20 14.30
C VAL A 146 -2.52 14.62 13.82
N ARG A 147 -2.99 15.03 12.63
CA ARG A 147 -2.79 16.40 12.12
C ARG A 147 -3.45 17.47 13.00
N LYS A 148 -4.51 17.10 13.73
CA LYS A 148 -5.14 17.96 14.75
C LYS A 148 -4.43 17.91 16.11
N GLY A 149 -3.31 17.19 16.26
CA GLY A 149 -2.51 17.11 17.47
C GLY A 149 -3.11 16.25 18.60
N LEU A 150 -4.16 15.46 18.33
CA LEU A 150 -4.86 14.69 19.36
C LEU A 150 -4.00 13.57 19.97
N PHE A 151 -3.03 13.06 19.22
CA PHE A 151 -2.11 12.01 19.69
C PHE A 151 -0.86 12.59 20.39
N GLY A 152 -0.65 13.92 20.33
CA GLY A 152 0.58 14.55 20.82
C GLY A 152 1.78 14.20 19.93
N GLU A 153 2.97 14.09 20.53
CA GLU A 153 4.19 13.63 19.86
C GLU A 153 4.10 12.12 19.60
N LEU A 154 4.31 11.68 18.37
CA LEU A 154 4.28 10.26 18.01
C LEU A 154 5.59 9.59 18.41
N LEU A 155 5.51 8.38 18.97
CA LEU A 155 6.67 7.68 19.51
C LEU A 155 6.81 6.27 18.94
N TYR A 156 5.68 5.59 18.70
CA TYR A 156 5.69 4.19 18.33
C TYR A 156 4.52 3.84 17.41
N CYS A 157 4.82 3.04 16.39
CA CYS A 157 3.80 2.49 15.51
C CYS A 157 4.00 0.98 15.32
N GLU A 158 2.91 0.29 15.02
CA GLU A 158 2.92 -1.09 14.56
C GLU A 158 2.13 -1.16 13.25
N CYS A 159 2.51 -2.08 12.38
CA CYS A 159 1.74 -2.42 11.19
C CYS A 159 2.19 -3.78 10.63
N GLY A 160 1.42 -4.32 9.71
CA GLY A 160 1.78 -5.57 9.08
C GLY A 160 0.90 -5.93 7.88
N TYR A 161 1.21 -7.07 7.30
CA TYR A 161 0.34 -7.78 6.38
C TYR A 161 0.23 -9.22 6.85
N GLU A 162 -0.82 -9.48 7.55
CA GLU A 162 -1.09 -10.77 8.17
C GLU A 162 -2.39 -11.34 7.59
N HIS A 163 -2.26 -12.36 6.75
CA HIS A 163 -3.35 -12.90 5.96
C HIS A 163 -3.13 -14.39 5.72
N ASP A 164 -4.12 -15.22 5.98
CA ASP A 164 -4.04 -16.63 5.58
C ASP A 164 -4.13 -16.74 4.05
N LEU A 165 -2.98 -16.94 3.42
CA LEU A 165 -2.81 -17.21 2.01
C LEU A 165 -2.18 -18.59 1.77
N SER A 166 -2.37 -19.51 2.71
CA SER A 166 -1.83 -20.88 2.66
C SER A 166 -2.17 -21.62 1.35
N GLU A 167 -3.30 -21.25 0.70
CA GLU A 167 -3.67 -21.75 -0.63
C GLU A 167 -2.59 -21.52 -1.70
N MET A 168 -1.70 -20.55 -1.54
CA MET A 168 -0.61 -20.30 -2.48
C MET A 168 0.35 -21.49 -2.58
N SER A 169 0.37 -22.40 -1.61
CA SER A 169 1.21 -23.59 -1.64
C SER A 169 0.74 -24.64 -2.67
N TRP A 170 -0.57 -24.68 -3.00
CA TRP A 170 -1.14 -25.60 -4.00
C TRP A 170 -1.79 -24.90 -5.19
N ALA A 171 -2.31 -23.70 -5.03
CA ALA A 171 -2.92 -22.92 -6.10
C ALA A 171 -1.88 -22.11 -6.91
N VAL A 172 -0.71 -22.71 -7.16
CA VAL A 172 0.43 -22.07 -7.82
C VAL A 172 0.05 -21.43 -9.15
N GLU A 173 -0.83 -22.07 -9.94
CA GLU A 173 -1.26 -21.51 -11.23
C GLU A 173 -2.02 -20.20 -11.14
N LYS A 174 -2.75 -19.99 -10.04
CA LYS A 174 -3.54 -18.76 -9.81
C LYS A 174 -2.67 -17.60 -9.29
N ARG A 175 -1.63 -17.91 -8.54
CA ARG A 175 -0.75 -16.94 -7.86
C ARG A 175 0.73 -17.28 -8.07
N PHE A 176 1.06 -17.80 -9.20
CA PHE A 176 2.36 -18.39 -9.54
C PHE A 176 3.56 -17.54 -9.10
N GLU A 177 3.52 -16.24 -9.37
CA GLU A 177 4.64 -15.37 -9.04
C GLU A 177 4.85 -15.22 -7.53
N ARG A 178 3.80 -14.94 -6.75
CA ARG A 178 3.91 -14.84 -5.28
C ARG A 178 4.39 -16.16 -4.67
N SER A 179 3.87 -17.28 -5.15
CA SER A 179 4.30 -18.61 -4.71
C SER A 179 5.78 -18.84 -4.95
N ILE A 180 6.33 -18.39 -6.08
CA ILE A 180 7.76 -18.46 -6.38
C ILE A 180 8.57 -17.59 -5.41
N HIS A 181 8.11 -16.36 -5.13
CA HIS A 181 8.79 -15.52 -4.16
C HIS A 181 8.84 -16.19 -2.78
N ASN A 182 7.73 -16.75 -2.29
CA ASN A 182 7.67 -17.45 -1.00
C ASN A 182 8.56 -18.71 -0.96
N MET A 183 8.79 -19.35 -2.11
CA MET A 183 9.71 -20.49 -2.21
C MET A 183 11.19 -20.08 -2.16
N HIS A 184 11.54 -18.89 -2.65
CA HIS A 184 12.94 -18.53 -2.90
C HIS A 184 13.46 -17.35 -2.07
N ARG A 185 12.59 -16.58 -1.42
CA ARG A 185 12.92 -15.37 -0.67
C ARG A 185 12.57 -15.53 0.81
N ASN A 186 13.25 -14.78 1.68
CA ASN A 186 12.98 -14.79 3.12
C ASN A 186 13.06 -13.37 3.67
N GLY A 187 11.93 -12.68 3.69
CA GLY A 187 11.81 -11.29 4.12
C GLY A 187 10.35 -10.86 4.21
N ASP A 188 10.12 -9.58 4.47
CA ASP A 188 8.79 -9.00 4.34
C ASP A 188 8.51 -8.76 2.86
N LEU A 189 7.77 -9.68 2.24
CA LEU A 189 7.50 -9.65 0.80
C LEU A 189 6.33 -8.73 0.42
N TYR A 190 5.58 -8.21 1.40
CA TYR A 190 4.40 -7.39 1.12
C TYR A 190 4.19 -6.24 2.14
N PRO A 191 5.16 -5.35 2.34
CA PRO A 191 5.14 -4.37 3.43
C PRO A 191 4.13 -3.23 3.24
N THR A 192 3.71 -2.94 2.00
CA THR A 192 3.13 -1.64 1.64
C THR A 192 1.76 -1.37 2.25
N HIS A 193 0.92 -2.39 2.41
CA HIS A 193 -0.41 -2.26 3.04
C HIS A 193 -0.35 -1.85 4.51
N GLY A 194 0.68 -2.33 5.23
CA GLY A 194 0.92 -1.92 6.61
C GLY A 194 1.63 -0.58 6.68
N ILE A 195 2.79 -0.47 6.02
CA ILE A 195 3.69 0.67 6.18
C ILE A 195 3.17 1.95 5.53
N GLY A 196 2.41 1.86 4.42
CA GLY A 196 1.94 3.04 3.68
C GLY A 196 1.18 4.04 4.55
N PRO A 197 0.09 3.66 5.22
CA PRO A 197 -0.64 4.55 6.12
C PRO A 197 0.24 5.11 7.25
N ILE A 198 1.07 4.27 7.87
CA ILE A 198 1.98 4.67 8.97
C ILE A 198 3.02 5.67 8.46
N ALA A 199 3.61 5.43 7.30
CA ALA A 199 4.59 6.35 6.71
C ALA A 199 3.99 7.73 6.42
N LYS A 200 2.73 7.79 5.97
CA LYS A 200 2.02 9.07 5.78
C LYS A 200 1.72 9.76 7.10
N ILE A 201 1.30 9.02 8.12
CA ILE A 201 1.08 9.56 9.47
C ILE A 201 2.36 10.15 10.05
N LEU A 202 3.50 9.46 9.91
CA LEU A 202 4.83 9.87 10.40
C LEU A 202 5.56 10.85 9.47
N ARG A 203 4.95 11.31 8.36
CA ARG A 203 5.56 12.24 7.38
C ARG A 203 6.88 11.72 6.80
N ILE A 204 7.01 10.42 6.58
CA ILE A 204 8.20 9.85 5.96
C ILE A 204 8.45 10.50 4.59
N ASN A 205 9.72 10.83 4.32
CA ASN A 205 10.20 11.64 3.20
C ASN A 205 9.77 13.13 3.23
N ARG A 206 9.19 13.61 4.36
CA ARG A 206 8.72 15.00 4.54
C ARG A 206 8.93 15.46 5.98
N GLY A 207 10.19 15.72 6.36
CA GLY A 207 10.61 16.05 7.73
C GLY A 207 10.96 14.82 8.58
N ASN A 208 10.83 13.61 8.04
CA ASN A 208 11.18 12.34 8.66
C ASN A 208 11.62 11.32 7.61
N ARG A 209 12.33 10.25 8.01
CA ARG A 209 12.70 9.14 7.11
C ARG A 209 12.97 7.87 7.90
N PHE A 210 12.91 6.73 7.20
CA PHE A 210 13.44 5.48 7.73
C PHE A 210 14.96 5.53 7.77
N MET A 211 15.57 5.16 8.91
CA MET A 211 17.01 5.17 9.10
C MET A 211 17.61 3.76 9.02
N THR A 212 17.11 2.84 9.81
CA THR A 212 17.60 1.45 9.86
C THR A 212 16.45 0.47 10.03
N ILE A 213 16.66 -0.76 9.55
CA ILE A 213 15.77 -1.89 9.76
C ILE A 213 16.54 -3.07 10.35
N SER A 214 15.95 -3.73 11.33
CA SER A 214 16.43 -5.00 11.89
C SER A 214 15.32 -6.02 11.80
N SER A 215 15.56 -7.17 11.17
CA SER A 215 14.52 -8.15 10.81
C SER A 215 14.89 -9.56 11.23
N HIS A 216 13.88 -10.30 11.70
CA HIS A 216 13.98 -11.69 12.07
C HIS A 216 12.85 -12.49 11.46
N ALA A 217 13.17 -13.69 10.98
CA ALA A 217 12.21 -14.63 10.42
C ALA A 217 12.11 -15.89 11.29
N THR A 218 10.91 -16.42 11.45
CA THR A 218 10.70 -17.74 12.02
C THR A 218 11.11 -18.83 11.03
N LYS A 219 11.07 -20.09 11.47
CA LYS A 219 11.16 -21.22 10.54
C LYS A 219 9.95 -21.24 9.58
N ALA A 220 10.14 -21.73 8.36
CA ALA A 220 9.09 -21.93 7.36
C ALA A 220 8.44 -23.31 7.54
N ARG A 221 7.17 -23.36 7.90
CA ARG A 221 6.37 -24.59 8.09
C ARG A 221 4.96 -24.50 7.54
N GLY A 222 4.34 -23.31 7.60
CA GLY A 222 2.94 -23.13 7.29
C GLY A 222 2.57 -23.59 5.89
N PHE A 223 3.26 -23.13 4.87
CA PHE A 223 3.00 -23.55 3.47
C PHE A 223 3.20 -25.04 3.23
N VAL A 224 4.23 -25.65 3.85
CA VAL A 224 4.46 -27.10 3.74
C VAL A 224 3.30 -27.86 4.38
N THR A 225 2.94 -27.51 5.62
CA THR A 225 1.84 -28.14 6.35
C THR A 225 0.52 -28.01 5.58
N ALA A 226 0.19 -26.81 5.12
CA ALA A 226 -1.04 -26.56 4.36
C ALA A 226 -1.09 -27.38 3.05
N LEU A 227 0.04 -27.52 2.34
CA LEU A 227 0.13 -28.33 1.13
C LEU A 227 -0.04 -29.82 1.44
N GLU A 228 0.58 -30.33 2.50
CA GLU A 228 0.45 -31.73 2.92
C GLU A 228 -0.98 -32.05 3.37
N ASP A 229 -1.60 -31.18 4.13
CA ASP A 229 -2.99 -31.32 4.57
C ASP A 229 -3.96 -31.30 3.37
N HIS A 230 -3.75 -30.38 2.40
CA HIS A 230 -4.57 -30.29 1.20
C HIS A 230 -4.46 -31.53 0.30
N THR A 231 -3.24 -32.05 0.14
CA THR A 231 -2.99 -33.18 -0.77
C THR A 231 -3.13 -34.56 -0.10
N GLY A 232 -3.10 -34.64 1.22
CA GLY A 232 -3.03 -35.85 2.01
C GLY A 232 -1.70 -36.60 1.83
N LYS A 233 -0.66 -35.97 1.33
CA LYS A 233 0.65 -36.57 1.03
C LYS A 233 1.78 -35.66 1.48
N ARG A 234 2.88 -36.26 1.92
CA ARG A 234 4.12 -35.54 2.17
C ARG A 234 4.65 -34.87 0.90
N THR A 235 5.24 -33.69 1.04
CA THR A 235 5.83 -32.94 -0.06
C THR A 235 7.34 -32.79 0.14
N ASP A 236 8.08 -32.73 -0.98
CA ASP A 236 9.48 -32.37 -1.06
C ASP A 236 9.71 -30.87 -1.37
N LYS A 237 8.62 -30.12 -1.59
CA LYS A 237 8.70 -28.69 -1.82
C LYS A 237 9.26 -27.95 -0.59
N VAL A 238 10.17 -27.02 -0.87
CA VAL A 238 10.79 -26.18 0.14
C VAL A 238 10.30 -24.75 -0.02
N PHE A 239 9.87 -24.14 1.06
CA PHE A 239 9.58 -22.71 1.15
C PHE A 239 10.64 -22.06 2.06
N HIS A 240 11.22 -20.97 1.60
CA HIS A 240 12.28 -20.26 2.33
C HIS A 240 11.74 -19.09 3.15
N GLU A 241 10.59 -18.55 2.79
CA GLU A 241 9.95 -17.49 3.55
C GLU A 241 9.56 -17.99 4.95
N GLY A 242 10.07 -17.33 5.99
CA GLY A 242 9.65 -17.61 7.36
C GLY A 242 8.15 -17.37 7.54
N ASP A 243 7.50 -18.19 8.36
CA ASP A 243 6.05 -18.08 8.55
C ASP A 243 5.63 -16.72 9.13
N ILE A 244 6.48 -16.15 9.98
CA ILE A 244 6.35 -14.77 10.47
C ILE A 244 7.69 -14.08 10.31
N VAL A 245 7.70 -12.92 9.67
CA VAL A 245 8.84 -11.99 9.62
C VAL A 245 8.48 -10.77 10.44
N THR A 246 9.32 -10.44 11.42
CA THR A 246 9.17 -9.25 12.25
C THR A 246 10.34 -8.33 12.04
N SER A 247 10.06 -7.08 11.72
CA SER A 247 11.05 -6.03 11.48
C SER A 247 10.83 -4.86 12.43
N VAL A 248 11.90 -4.24 12.89
CA VAL A 248 11.88 -2.97 13.63
C VAL A 248 12.58 -1.92 12.77
N ILE A 249 11.86 -0.87 12.43
CA ILE A 249 12.37 0.29 11.69
C ILE A 249 12.53 1.45 12.66
N HIS A 250 13.74 2.06 12.68
CA HIS A 250 14.00 3.28 13.42
C HIS A 250 13.92 4.48 12.47
N CYS A 251 13.20 5.53 12.89
CA CYS A 251 13.00 6.76 12.11
C CYS A 251 13.93 7.89 12.56
N ALA A 252 14.13 8.89 11.70
CA ALA A 252 15.04 10.02 11.96
C ALA A 252 14.60 10.88 13.15
N ASN A 253 13.30 11.02 13.38
CA ASN A 253 12.76 11.80 14.50
C ASN A 253 12.64 10.99 15.81
N GLY A 254 13.10 9.72 15.80
CA GLY A 254 13.19 8.89 17.00
C GLY A 254 12.04 7.88 17.16
N GLU A 255 11.03 7.89 16.31
CA GLU A 255 9.97 6.90 16.36
C GLU A 255 10.50 5.51 15.94
N ASN A 256 9.89 4.47 16.51
CA ASN A 256 10.08 3.09 16.07
C ASN A 256 8.81 2.54 15.45
N ILE A 257 8.96 1.74 14.40
CA ILE A 257 7.86 1.03 13.75
C ILE A 257 8.16 -0.46 13.80
N THR A 258 7.25 -1.26 14.36
CA THR A 258 7.28 -2.71 14.20
C THR A 258 6.44 -3.10 12.99
N VAL A 259 7.02 -3.87 12.08
CA VAL A 259 6.34 -4.39 10.88
C VAL A 259 6.31 -5.90 10.93
N THR A 260 5.13 -6.50 10.77
CA THR A 260 4.96 -7.96 10.79
C THR A 260 4.40 -8.43 9.44
N HIS A 261 5.06 -9.44 8.85
CA HIS A 261 4.58 -10.14 7.67
C HIS A 261 4.32 -11.60 8.00
N GLY A 262 3.11 -12.11 7.65
CA GLY A 262 2.76 -13.50 7.87
C GLY A 262 1.61 -13.92 6.98
N VAL A 263 1.87 -14.85 6.01
CA VAL A 263 0.89 -15.23 4.98
C VAL A 263 0.66 -16.74 4.88
N SER A 264 1.35 -17.54 5.69
CA SER A 264 1.35 -18.99 5.60
C SER A 264 0.59 -19.70 6.73
N LEU A 265 0.14 -18.97 7.75
CA LEU A 265 -0.50 -19.53 8.92
C LEU A 265 -2.00 -19.18 9.00
N PRO A 266 -2.84 -20.05 9.60
CA PRO A 266 -4.26 -19.81 9.75
C PRO A 266 -4.53 -18.60 10.66
N ARG A 267 -5.20 -17.58 10.12
CA ARG A 267 -5.61 -16.39 10.86
C ARG A 267 -6.65 -15.56 10.11
N PRO A 268 -7.48 -14.75 10.79
CA PRO A 268 -8.18 -13.66 10.15
C PRO A 268 -7.22 -12.60 9.59
N TYR A 269 -7.64 -11.90 8.53
CA TYR A 269 -6.89 -10.77 7.98
C TYR A 269 -6.73 -9.64 9.00
N SER A 270 -5.52 -9.10 9.11
CA SER A 270 -5.20 -7.90 9.88
C SER A 270 -4.03 -7.15 9.26
N ARG A 271 -3.99 -5.84 9.43
CA ARG A 271 -2.80 -5.01 9.18
C ARG A 271 -2.10 -4.60 10.48
N ASP A 272 -2.65 -5.01 11.60
CA ASP A 272 -2.11 -4.86 12.94
C ASP A 272 -1.70 -3.43 13.28
N GLN A 273 -2.48 -2.45 12.79
CA GLN A 273 -2.09 -1.06 12.87
C GLN A 273 -2.22 -0.52 14.29
N ARG A 274 -1.15 0.13 14.73
CA ARG A 274 -1.07 0.91 15.96
C ARG A 274 -0.38 2.24 15.70
N VAL A 275 -0.94 3.30 16.22
CA VAL A 275 -0.33 4.63 16.29
C VAL A 275 -0.36 5.08 17.72
N GLN A 276 0.79 5.33 18.33
CA GLN A 276 0.90 5.77 19.72
C GLN A 276 1.74 7.02 19.86
N GLY A 277 1.19 8.01 20.52
CA GLY A 277 1.85 9.23 20.91
C GLY A 277 1.71 9.52 22.39
N THR A 278 2.16 10.69 22.82
CA THR A 278 2.16 11.11 24.22
C THR A 278 0.78 11.40 24.79
N LYS A 279 -0.26 11.55 23.94
CA LYS A 279 -1.63 11.89 24.36
C LYS A 279 -2.70 10.95 23.82
N GLY A 280 -2.34 9.98 22.98
CA GLY A 280 -3.33 9.08 22.41
C GLY A 280 -2.73 7.83 21.80
N ILE A 281 -3.60 6.83 21.62
CA ILE A 281 -3.29 5.58 20.95
C ILE A 281 -4.49 5.13 20.12
N TRP A 282 -4.20 4.65 18.91
CA TRP A 282 -5.10 3.83 18.11
C TRP A 282 -4.53 2.41 18.03
N LEU A 283 -5.39 1.41 18.20
CA LEU A 283 -5.02 0.00 18.05
C LEU A 283 -6.11 -0.72 17.26
N GLU A 284 -5.78 -1.17 16.04
CA GLU A 284 -6.74 -1.80 15.12
C GLU A 284 -7.38 -3.05 15.72
N ASN A 285 -6.58 -3.93 16.31
CA ASN A 285 -7.05 -5.19 16.87
C ASN A 285 -7.95 -5.00 18.10
N ALA A 286 -7.76 -3.93 18.86
CA ALA A 286 -8.67 -3.56 19.94
C ALA A 286 -9.95 -2.88 19.43
N LYS A 287 -10.02 -2.55 18.12
CA LYS A 287 -11.07 -1.71 17.53
C LYS A 287 -11.31 -0.43 18.33
N GLY A 288 -10.23 0.11 18.91
CA GLY A 288 -10.28 1.16 19.90
C GLY A 288 -9.31 2.30 19.69
N ILE A 289 -9.73 3.47 20.14
CA ILE A 289 -8.92 4.66 20.28
C ILE A 289 -9.00 5.13 21.72
N TYR A 290 -7.86 5.53 22.29
CA TYR A 290 -7.83 6.27 23.53
C TYR A 290 -7.12 7.60 23.30
N VAL A 291 -7.77 8.70 23.68
CA VAL A 291 -7.21 10.05 23.64
C VAL A 291 -7.39 10.68 25.01
N ASP A 292 -6.28 11.15 25.57
CA ASP A 292 -6.28 11.80 26.88
C ASP A 292 -7.18 13.06 26.87
N GLY A 293 -8.04 13.20 27.90
CA GLY A 293 -9.01 14.30 27.99
C GLY A 293 -10.27 14.12 27.12
N ILE A 294 -10.35 13.08 26.25
CA ILE A 294 -11.51 12.79 25.42
C ILE A 294 -12.13 11.43 25.78
N SER A 295 -11.29 10.40 25.85
CA SER A 295 -11.74 9.04 26.18
C SER A 295 -12.10 8.90 27.67
N PRO A 296 -13.02 7.96 28.02
CA PRO A 296 -13.48 7.80 29.39
C PRO A 296 -12.37 7.44 30.37
N LYS A 297 -12.44 8.03 31.55
CA LYS A 297 -11.63 7.69 32.74
C LYS A 297 -12.55 7.45 33.91
N TYR A 298 -12.19 6.47 34.74
CA TYR A 298 -12.98 6.11 35.92
C TYR A 298 -12.07 6.00 37.13
N GLU A 299 -12.48 6.60 38.25
CA GLU A 299 -11.83 6.36 39.51
C GLU A 299 -12.38 5.06 40.13
N LYS A 300 -11.48 4.20 40.55
CA LYS A 300 -11.78 2.94 41.24
C LYS A 300 -10.95 2.87 42.53
N LEU A 301 -11.33 2.01 43.45
CA LEU A 301 -10.56 1.71 44.63
C LEU A 301 -9.89 0.34 44.46
N ASP A 302 -8.62 0.24 44.87
CA ASP A 302 -7.93 -1.04 44.97
C ASP A 302 -8.42 -1.84 46.17
N VAL A 303 -7.89 -3.04 46.36
CA VAL A 303 -8.25 -3.92 47.50
C VAL A 303 -7.89 -3.35 48.89
N ALA A 304 -6.99 -2.37 48.92
CA ALA A 304 -6.60 -1.66 50.15
C ALA A 304 -7.38 -0.35 50.35
N GLY A 305 -8.31 0.00 49.44
CA GLY A 305 -9.11 1.21 49.49
C GLY A 305 -8.45 2.46 48.94
N ASN A 306 -7.32 2.34 48.23
CA ASN A 306 -6.64 3.48 47.62
C ASN A 306 -7.29 3.82 46.26
N PRO A 307 -7.53 5.11 45.93
CA PRO A 307 -8.05 5.50 44.65
C PRO A 307 -7.03 5.31 43.52
N TYR A 308 -7.48 4.79 42.38
CA TYR A 308 -6.71 4.75 41.13
C TYR A 308 -7.60 5.02 39.92
N THR A 309 -7.03 5.55 38.85
CA THR A 309 -7.73 5.85 37.60
C THR A 309 -7.58 4.70 36.62
N THR A 310 -8.68 4.24 36.07
CA THR A 310 -8.69 3.31 34.93
C THR A 310 -9.01 4.06 33.64
N HIS A 311 -8.44 3.54 32.55
CA HIS A 311 -8.62 4.06 31.21
C HIS A 311 -9.31 2.99 30.37
N GLU A 312 -10.28 3.38 29.53
CA GLU A 312 -11.03 2.45 28.69
C GLU A 312 -10.94 2.87 27.22
N TRP A 313 -10.94 1.88 26.34
CA TRP A 313 -11.00 2.11 24.90
C TRP A 313 -12.34 2.73 24.52
N SER A 314 -12.30 3.78 23.71
CA SER A 314 -13.46 4.23 22.98
C SER A 314 -13.55 3.49 21.64
N PRO A 315 -14.73 2.99 21.22
CA PRO A 315 -14.91 2.40 19.90
C PRO A 315 -14.47 3.37 18.81
N VAL A 316 -13.77 2.87 17.78
CA VAL A 316 -13.29 3.68 16.65
C VAL A 316 -14.43 4.47 16.01
N GLU A 317 -15.61 3.87 15.92
CA GLU A 317 -16.80 4.45 15.30
C GLU A 317 -17.27 5.74 16.00
N SER A 318 -17.01 5.87 17.30
CA SER A 318 -17.40 7.07 18.08
C SER A 318 -16.65 8.35 17.66
N PHE A 319 -15.55 8.18 16.93
CA PHE A 319 -14.75 9.31 16.44
C PHE A 319 -15.13 9.77 15.03
N TYR A 320 -15.89 8.97 14.25
CA TYR A 320 -16.23 9.31 12.87
C TYR A 320 -17.02 10.62 12.75
N GLU A 321 -17.98 10.87 13.62
CA GLU A 321 -18.81 12.07 13.54
C GLU A 321 -17.96 13.34 13.55
N LYS A 322 -16.93 13.37 14.38
CA LYS A 322 -16.11 14.58 14.60
C LYS A 322 -14.80 14.61 13.81
N TYR A 323 -14.24 13.45 13.51
CA TYR A 323 -12.87 13.36 12.99
C TYR A 323 -12.74 12.60 11.67
N ASP A 324 -13.86 12.13 11.09
CA ASP A 324 -13.80 11.49 9.77
C ASP A 324 -13.12 12.40 8.76
N HIS A 325 -12.29 11.84 7.90
CA HIS A 325 -11.59 12.60 6.89
C HIS A 325 -12.58 13.18 5.87
N PRO A 326 -12.39 14.41 5.35
CA PRO A 326 -13.31 15.02 4.37
C PRO A 326 -13.64 14.12 3.19
N ILE A 327 -12.67 13.36 2.65
CA ILE A 327 -12.92 12.38 1.59
C ILE A 327 -14.03 11.40 1.98
N TRP A 328 -13.99 10.85 3.20
CA TRP A 328 -14.96 9.87 3.64
C TRP A 328 -16.30 10.48 4.06
N GLN A 329 -16.31 11.72 4.50
CA GLN A 329 -17.56 12.43 4.74
C GLN A 329 -18.42 12.52 3.48
N ASP A 330 -17.78 12.71 2.32
CA ASP A 330 -18.44 12.74 1.02
C ASP A 330 -18.73 11.32 0.48
N PHE A 331 -17.74 10.43 0.57
CA PHE A 331 -17.74 9.13 -0.11
C PHE A 331 -18.59 8.06 0.60
N ARG A 332 -18.71 8.11 1.93
CA ARG A 332 -19.38 7.07 2.76
C ARG A 332 -20.82 6.75 2.37
N ASN A 333 -21.52 7.68 1.73
CA ASN A 333 -22.92 7.51 1.32
C ASN A 333 -23.07 6.91 -0.08
N ASN A 334 -21.99 6.83 -0.85
CA ASN A 334 -21.96 6.26 -2.20
C ASN A 334 -20.63 5.57 -2.46
N VAL A 335 -20.35 4.53 -1.67
CA VAL A 335 -19.11 3.73 -1.81
C VAL A 335 -19.19 2.92 -3.10
N ILE A 336 -18.20 3.08 -3.96
CA ILE A 336 -18.04 2.37 -5.22
C ILE A 336 -16.72 1.62 -5.25
N GLY A 337 -16.64 0.59 -6.09
CA GLY A 337 -15.42 -0.18 -6.30
C GLY A 337 -15.16 -1.23 -5.21
N GLU A 338 -14.05 -1.89 -5.38
CA GLU A 338 -13.61 -3.02 -4.54
C GLU A 338 -12.87 -2.54 -3.27
N HIS A 339 -12.58 -3.49 -2.37
CA HIS A 339 -11.92 -3.24 -1.08
C HIS A 339 -12.61 -2.14 -0.24
N GLY A 340 -13.95 -2.16 -0.21
CA GLY A 340 -14.71 -1.15 0.54
C GLY A 340 -14.54 0.27 0.00
N GLY A 341 -14.23 0.42 -1.30
CA GLY A 341 -14.08 1.70 -1.99
C GLY A 341 -12.66 2.26 -1.99
N MET A 342 -11.73 1.68 -1.26
CA MET A 342 -10.34 2.19 -1.19
C MET A 342 -9.65 2.20 -2.55
N ASP A 343 -9.91 1.23 -3.43
CA ASP A 343 -9.36 1.19 -4.79
C ASP A 343 -9.82 2.39 -5.61
N ALA A 344 -11.12 2.71 -5.56
CA ALA A 344 -11.68 3.85 -6.27
C ALA A 344 -11.11 5.19 -5.77
N LEU A 345 -10.89 5.33 -4.45
CA LEU A 345 -10.28 6.53 -3.89
C LEU A 345 -8.81 6.68 -4.31
N ALA A 346 -8.02 5.61 -4.27
CA ALA A 346 -6.62 5.64 -4.73
C ALA A 346 -6.51 5.98 -6.23
N MET A 347 -7.35 5.36 -7.07
CA MET A 347 -7.41 5.69 -8.51
C MET A 347 -7.89 7.13 -8.75
N SER A 348 -8.86 7.63 -7.99
CA SER A 348 -9.34 9.01 -8.10
C SER A 348 -8.25 10.01 -7.76
N ALA A 349 -7.45 9.74 -6.74
CA ALA A 349 -6.29 10.54 -6.37
C ALA A 349 -5.23 10.58 -7.49
N PHE A 350 -4.95 9.44 -8.11
CA PHE A 350 -4.08 9.35 -9.27
C PHE A 350 -4.61 10.15 -10.46
N LEU A 351 -5.89 9.98 -10.80
CA LEU A 351 -6.52 10.69 -11.92
C LEU A 351 -6.58 12.21 -11.71
N ASP A 352 -6.78 12.68 -10.46
CA ASP A 352 -6.71 14.10 -10.14
C ASP A 352 -5.31 14.66 -10.43
N ALA A 353 -4.26 13.95 -9.99
CA ALA A 353 -2.89 14.36 -10.28
C ALA A 353 -2.59 14.43 -11.78
N VAL A 354 -3.08 13.45 -12.57
CA VAL A 354 -2.95 13.45 -14.04
C VAL A 354 -3.66 14.65 -14.66
N ARG A 355 -4.90 14.96 -14.24
CA ARG A 355 -5.69 16.10 -14.77
C ARG A 355 -5.02 17.43 -14.49
N ARG A 356 -4.50 17.59 -13.28
CA ARG A 356 -3.86 18.82 -12.80
C ARG A 356 -2.40 18.94 -13.21
N LYS A 357 -1.79 17.84 -13.70
CA LYS A 357 -0.37 17.74 -14.03
C LYS A 357 0.52 18.07 -12.82
N VAL A 358 0.21 17.49 -11.69
CA VAL A 358 0.91 17.70 -10.40
C VAL A 358 1.48 16.37 -9.88
N PRO A 359 2.44 16.41 -8.94
CA PRO A 359 2.90 15.20 -8.25
C PRO A 359 1.76 14.43 -7.60
N THR A 360 1.89 13.10 -7.57
CA THR A 360 0.91 12.21 -6.97
C THR A 360 1.02 12.19 -5.44
N PRO A 361 -0.08 11.92 -4.69
CA PRO A 361 -0.07 11.90 -3.21
C PRO A 361 0.86 10.83 -2.61
N ILE A 362 1.03 9.71 -3.30
CA ILE A 362 2.07 8.71 -3.02
C ILE A 362 3.07 8.86 -4.15
N ASP A 363 4.19 9.49 -3.90
CA ASP A 363 5.18 9.78 -4.93
C ASP A 363 6.26 8.70 -5.04
N VAL A 364 7.16 8.86 -5.99
CA VAL A 364 8.23 7.89 -6.27
C VAL A 364 9.14 7.62 -5.08
N TYR A 365 9.34 8.60 -4.18
CA TYR A 365 10.17 8.42 -2.99
C TYR A 365 9.46 7.57 -1.94
N ASP A 366 8.13 7.71 -1.83
CA ASP A 366 7.31 6.87 -0.98
C ASP A 366 7.34 5.42 -1.50
N VAL A 367 7.16 5.24 -2.82
CA VAL A 367 7.28 3.93 -3.49
C VAL A 367 8.60 3.28 -3.17
N ALA A 368 9.72 4.00 -3.38
CA ALA A 368 11.06 3.46 -3.17
C ALA A 368 11.32 3.12 -1.69
N ALA A 369 10.96 3.99 -0.76
CA ALA A 369 11.16 3.77 0.66
C ALA A 369 10.34 2.57 1.18
N TRP A 370 9.07 2.44 0.76
CA TRP A 370 8.21 1.35 1.25
C TRP A 370 8.60 0.00 0.64
N MET A 371 8.87 -0.07 -0.66
CA MET A 371 9.27 -1.30 -1.33
C MET A 371 10.68 -1.77 -0.94
N SER A 372 11.57 -0.86 -0.50
CA SER A 372 12.91 -1.24 -0.06
C SER A 372 12.92 -2.10 1.20
N ILE A 373 11.85 -2.06 2.01
CA ILE A 373 11.68 -2.91 3.19
C ILE A 373 11.87 -4.38 2.85
N THR A 374 11.36 -4.83 1.69
CA THR A 374 11.53 -6.21 1.24
C THR A 374 13.00 -6.59 1.13
N CYS A 375 13.79 -5.85 0.35
CA CYS A 375 15.21 -6.15 0.14
C CYS A 375 16.03 -6.00 1.43
N LEU A 376 15.74 -4.98 2.22
CA LEU A 376 16.49 -4.70 3.45
C LEU A 376 16.15 -5.68 4.57
N SER A 377 14.91 -6.15 4.67
CA SER A 377 14.54 -7.22 5.60
C SER A 377 15.22 -8.53 5.26
N GLU A 378 15.30 -8.91 3.97
CA GLU A 378 16.04 -10.08 3.50
C GLU A 378 17.53 -9.98 3.88
N GLN A 379 18.13 -8.82 3.65
CA GLN A 379 19.52 -8.57 4.00
C GLN A 379 19.75 -8.68 5.51
N SER A 380 18.90 -8.05 6.33
CA SER A 380 18.99 -8.11 7.78
C SER A 380 18.86 -9.54 8.30
N ILE A 381 17.89 -10.31 7.81
CA ILE A 381 17.71 -11.73 8.18
C ILE A 381 18.95 -12.56 7.82
N ALA A 382 19.49 -12.37 6.61
CA ALA A 382 20.71 -13.08 6.17
C ALA A 382 21.93 -12.73 7.02
N MET A 383 21.95 -11.55 7.63
CA MET A 383 23.00 -11.08 8.55
C MET A 383 22.68 -11.36 10.03
N GLY A 384 21.70 -12.23 10.32
CA GLY A 384 21.35 -12.61 11.69
C GLY A 384 20.60 -11.54 12.48
N GLY A 385 19.88 -10.65 11.79
CA GLY A 385 19.07 -9.58 12.40
C GLY A 385 19.85 -8.28 12.63
N MET A 386 21.03 -8.13 12.04
CA MET A 386 21.80 -6.88 12.14
C MET A 386 21.02 -5.71 11.52
N PRO A 387 21.13 -4.50 12.12
CA PRO A 387 20.55 -3.30 11.53
C PRO A 387 21.13 -3.00 10.14
N VAL A 388 20.27 -2.78 9.15
CA VAL A 388 20.63 -2.40 7.78
C VAL A 388 20.16 -0.97 7.53
N PRO A 389 20.98 -0.06 7.01
CA PRO A 389 20.57 1.31 6.75
C PRO A 389 19.64 1.40 5.53
N PHE A 390 18.61 2.25 5.62
CA PHE A 390 17.82 2.63 4.46
C PHE A 390 18.58 3.61 3.57
N PRO A 391 18.54 3.43 2.24
CA PRO A 391 18.97 4.48 1.31
C PRO A 391 18.14 5.75 1.49
N ASP A 392 18.77 6.90 1.33
CA ASP A 392 18.05 8.17 1.22
C ASP A 392 17.70 8.43 -0.24
N PHE A 393 16.57 7.92 -0.68
CA PHE A 393 16.09 8.09 -2.05
C PHE A 393 15.79 9.55 -2.41
N THR A 394 15.68 10.43 -1.41
CA THR A 394 15.43 11.86 -1.62
C THR A 394 16.69 12.68 -1.77
N ASN A 395 17.89 12.10 -1.54
CA ASN A 395 19.17 12.82 -1.52
C ASN A 395 19.14 14.06 -0.61
N GLY A 396 18.61 13.91 0.62
CA GLY A 396 18.52 14.96 1.63
C GLY A 396 17.28 15.86 1.51
N LYS A 397 16.52 15.80 0.43
CA LYS A 397 15.31 16.64 0.24
C LYS A 397 14.20 16.35 1.26
N TRP A 398 14.25 15.22 1.98
CA TRP A 398 13.28 14.89 3.03
C TRP A 398 13.28 15.87 4.19
N ILE A 399 14.39 16.59 4.44
CA ILE A 399 14.54 17.54 5.53
C ILE A 399 13.66 18.77 5.29
N ASP A 400 13.72 19.31 4.06
CA ASP A 400 12.98 20.51 3.66
C ASP A 400 12.44 20.30 2.24
N ARG A 401 11.29 19.67 2.14
CA ARG A 401 10.61 19.47 0.86
C ARG A 401 9.67 20.62 0.57
N GLU A 402 9.62 21.00 -0.70
CA GLU A 402 8.61 21.92 -1.20
C GLU A 402 7.21 21.49 -0.73
N PRO A 403 6.39 22.44 -0.25
CA PRO A 403 5.01 22.15 0.15
C PRO A 403 4.24 21.49 -0.99
N GLU A 404 3.44 20.51 -0.67
CA GLU A 404 2.58 19.90 -1.67
C GLU A 404 1.50 20.89 -2.16
N ILE A 405 1.07 20.70 -3.42
CA ILE A 405 -0.04 21.45 -3.97
C ILE A 405 -1.34 20.97 -3.28
N PRO A 406 -2.10 21.87 -2.61
CA PRO A 406 -3.29 21.47 -1.89
C PRO A 406 -4.27 20.65 -2.74
N SER A 407 -4.69 19.53 -2.19
CA SER A 407 -5.67 18.62 -2.80
C SER A 407 -6.44 17.89 -1.72
N LYS A 408 -7.73 17.64 -1.93
CA LYS A 408 -8.50 16.76 -1.04
C LYS A 408 -7.93 15.35 -0.97
N TRP A 409 -7.13 14.94 -1.97
CA TRP A 409 -6.47 13.64 -2.06
C TRP A 409 -5.13 13.57 -1.34
N SER A 410 -4.68 14.67 -0.74
CA SER A 410 -3.42 14.70 0.00
C SER A 410 -3.42 13.67 1.13
N LEU A 411 -2.26 13.04 1.35
CA LEU A 411 -2.00 12.13 2.45
C LEU A 411 -0.95 12.70 3.43
N ASN A 412 -0.49 13.93 3.20
CA ASN A 412 0.47 14.59 4.06
C ASN A 412 -0.22 15.62 4.97
N GLU A 413 -1.18 16.34 4.40
CA GLU A 413 -2.05 17.30 5.09
C GLU A 413 -3.52 16.99 4.83
N VAL A 414 -4.40 17.54 5.65
CA VAL A 414 -5.85 17.41 5.50
C VAL A 414 -6.41 18.79 5.13
N TYR A 415 -6.90 18.92 3.90
CA TYR A 415 -7.45 20.17 3.33
C TYR A 415 -8.96 20.16 3.28
#